data_ceb979e26cf1764e0e4d8fc53c9a7801
#
_entry.id   ceb979e26cf1764e0e4d8fc53c9a7801
#
_cell.length_a   1.000
_cell.length_b   1.000
_cell.length_c   1.000
_cell.angle_alpha   90.00
_cell.angle_beta   90.00
_cell.angle_gamma   90.00
#
_symmetry.space_group_name_H-M   'P 1'
#
loop_
_entity.id
_entity.type
_entity.pdbx_description
1 polymer ?
#
loop_
_entity_poly.entity_id
_entity_poly.type
_entity_poly.pdbx_seq_one_letter_code
_entity_poly.pdbx_strand_id
1 'polypeptide(L)'
;VAMNQQHDDVFIYNLDDAVTVKTINNYPIKSTLAPITMSKQLPQGAYLQNAKMHLKWKNEEMQMSIEDFAIKGKHNQYNSMAAGLAAAAVDIRKEKIREALQTFESLEHRMETVATIKNVEFINDSKATNVDSVYYALDAMDKPVVWIAGGTDKGNEYAPIMELVKNKVKAL
;
A
#
# COMPACT_ATOMS: atom_id res chain seq x y z
N VAL A 1 19.51 0.32 -1.36
CA VAL A 1 18.82 1.10 -0.32
C VAL A 1 19.43 0.79 1.04
N ALA A 2 19.59 -0.46 1.44
CA ALA A 2 20.06 -0.87 2.77
C ALA A 2 21.59 -0.78 3.01
N MET A 3 22.39 -0.37 2.01
CA MET A 3 23.87 -0.40 2.10
C MET A 3 24.45 0.42 3.25
N ASN A 4 23.80 1.51 3.61
CA ASN A 4 24.28 2.43 4.66
C ASN A 4 23.65 2.16 6.02
N GLN A 5 22.75 1.17 6.13
CA GLN A 5 22.09 0.82 7.38
C GLN A 5 23.05 0.07 8.31
N GLN A 6 22.89 0.32 9.60
CA GLN A 6 23.64 -0.31 10.70
C GLN A 6 22.70 -1.24 11.51
N HIS A 7 23.23 -1.88 12.54
CA HIS A 7 22.48 -2.85 13.36
C HIS A 7 21.29 -2.24 14.10
N ASP A 8 21.35 -0.95 14.42
CA ASP A 8 20.29 -0.22 15.15
C ASP A 8 19.16 0.26 14.21
N ASP A 9 19.39 0.19 12.89
CA ASP A 9 18.39 0.56 11.90
C ASP A 9 17.37 -0.55 11.68
N VAL A 10 16.21 -0.18 11.13
CA VAL A 10 15.13 -1.10 10.78
C VAL A 10 14.89 -1.06 9.27
N PHE A 11 14.88 -2.22 8.65
CA PHE A 11 14.56 -2.39 7.24
C PHE A 11 13.16 -3.00 7.08
N ILE A 12 12.18 -2.14 6.79
CA ILE A 12 10.80 -2.56 6.53
C ILE A 12 10.70 -2.96 5.05
N TYR A 13 10.16 -4.15 4.79
CA TYR A 13 10.05 -4.66 3.42
C TYR A 13 8.79 -5.49 3.22
N ASN A 14 8.32 -5.52 1.97
CA ASN A 14 7.20 -6.35 1.56
C ASN A 14 7.67 -7.81 1.35
N LEU A 15 7.20 -8.70 2.21
CA LEU A 15 7.52 -10.13 2.15
C LEU A 15 6.79 -10.85 1.00
N ASP A 16 5.73 -10.25 0.46
CA ASP A 16 4.98 -10.80 -0.67
C ASP A 16 5.59 -10.39 -2.02
N ASP A 17 6.62 -9.51 -2.03
CA ASP A 17 7.36 -9.15 -3.24
C ASP A 17 8.58 -10.07 -3.41
N ALA A 18 8.47 -10.97 -4.40
CA ALA A 18 9.49 -11.97 -4.69
C ALA A 18 10.86 -11.37 -5.04
N VAL A 19 10.89 -10.20 -5.69
CA VAL A 19 12.15 -9.52 -6.08
C VAL A 19 12.86 -9.01 -4.85
N THR A 20 12.14 -8.35 -3.95
CA THR A 20 12.67 -7.87 -2.67
C THR A 20 13.20 -9.03 -1.82
N VAL A 21 12.41 -10.10 -1.67
CA VAL A 21 12.83 -11.30 -0.89
C VAL A 21 14.07 -11.94 -1.47
N LYS A 22 14.12 -12.14 -2.79
CA LYS A 22 15.31 -12.68 -3.46
C LYS A 22 16.54 -11.80 -3.23
N THR A 23 16.36 -10.48 -3.28
CA THR A 23 17.44 -9.52 -3.08
C THR A 23 17.96 -9.58 -1.64
N ILE A 24 17.08 -9.57 -0.64
CA ILE A 24 17.45 -9.67 0.79
C ILE A 24 18.22 -10.97 1.06
N ASN A 25 17.81 -12.09 0.46
CA ASN A 25 18.45 -13.38 0.66
C ASN A 25 19.86 -13.45 0.02
N ASN A 26 20.12 -12.67 -1.02
CA ASN A 26 21.41 -12.67 -1.72
C ASN A 26 22.40 -11.63 -1.20
N TYR A 27 21.95 -10.65 -0.45
CA TYR A 27 22.79 -9.57 0.06
C TYR A 27 22.64 -9.45 1.58
N PRO A 28 23.73 -9.48 2.35
CA PRO A 28 23.66 -9.35 3.80
C PRO A 28 23.16 -7.95 4.18
N ILE A 29 22.07 -7.91 4.91
CA ILE A 29 21.49 -6.70 5.49
C ILE A 29 21.85 -6.68 6.97
N LYS A 30 22.47 -5.60 7.44
CA LYS A 30 22.90 -5.46 8.84
C LYS A 30 21.76 -5.04 9.76
N SER A 31 20.81 -4.29 9.25
CA SER A 31 19.68 -3.76 10.02
C SER A 31 18.69 -4.86 10.43
N THR A 32 17.89 -4.58 11.44
CA THR A 32 16.80 -5.46 11.87
C THR A 32 15.74 -5.54 10.77
N LEU A 33 15.44 -6.75 10.32
CA LEU A 33 14.44 -7.00 9.29
C LEU A 33 13.02 -6.92 9.88
N ALA A 34 12.17 -6.11 9.27
CA ALA A 34 10.78 -5.88 9.67
C ALA A 34 9.83 -6.15 8.50
N PRO A 35 9.39 -7.41 8.30
CA PRO A 35 8.53 -7.79 7.19
C PRO A 35 7.10 -7.28 7.34
N ILE A 36 6.47 -6.95 6.19
CA ILE A 36 5.03 -6.78 6.07
C ILE A 36 4.47 -7.79 5.07
N THR A 37 3.29 -8.34 5.31
CA THR A 37 2.67 -9.33 4.42
C THR A 37 1.16 -9.43 4.57
N MET A 38 0.47 -9.84 3.50
CA MET A 38 -0.93 -10.23 3.54
C MET A 38 -1.13 -11.76 3.46
N SER A 39 -0.06 -12.52 3.29
CA SER A 39 -0.16 -13.94 2.96
C SER A 39 -0.02 -14.89 4.14
N LYS A 40 0.58 -14.45 5.26
CA LYS A 40 0.85 -15.31 6.42
C LYS A 40 1.03 -14.54 7.73
N GLN A 41 0.88 -15.24 8.84
CA GLN A 41 1.21 -14.71 10.16
C GLN A 41 2.72 -14.53 10.35
N LEU A 42 3.09 -13.53 11.13
CA LEU A 42 4.47 -13.22 11.47
C LEU A 42 4.67 -13.21 13.00
N PRO A 43 5.82 -13.68 13.49
CA PRO A 43 6.20 -13.50 14.90
C PRO A 43 6.54 -12.04 15.22
N GLN A 44 7.11 -11.30 14.24
CA GLN A 44 7.44 -9.87 14.31
C GLN A 44 7.25 -9.24 12.94
N GLY A 45 6.74 -7.99 12.88
CA GLY A 45 6.40 -7.28 11.66
C GLY A 45 4.93 -6.90 11.62
N ALA A 46 4.37 -6.67 10.44
CA ALA A 46 2.94 -6.43 10.29
C ALA A 46 2.33 -7.38 9.26
N TYR A 47 1.11 -7.89 9.54
CA TYR A 47 0.43 -8.79 8.64
C TYR A 47 -1.08 -8.63 8.71
N LEU A 48 -1.78 -9.09 7.66
CA LEU A 48 -3.24 -9.16 7.62
C LEU A 48 -3.71 -10.57 7.90
N GLN A 49 -4.71 -10.69 8.77
CA GLN A 49 -5.43 -11.93 9.00
C GLN A 49 -6.86 -11.63 9.45
N ASN A 50 -7.85 -12.35 8.90
CA ASN A 50 -9.26 -12.23 9.25
C ASN A 50 -9.75 -10.76 9.21
N ALA A 51 -9.43 -10.05 8.13
CA ALA A 51 -9.74 -8.63 7.93
C ALA A 51 -9.19 -7.71 9.05
N LYS A 52 -8.14 -8.12 9.75
CA LYS A 52 -7.44 -7.31 10.75
C LYS A 52 -5.97 -7.19 10.42
N MET A 53 -5.44 -5.99 10.57
CA MET A 53 -4.01 -5.76 10.65
C MET A 53 -3.52 -6.14 12.04
N HIS A 54 -2.47 -6.95 12.07
CA HIS A 54 -1.69 -7.26 13.26
C HIS A 54 -0.32 -6.61 13.10
N LEU A 55 0.07 -5.83 14.07
CA LEU A 55 1.40 -5.24 14.16
C LEU A 55 2.07 -5.75 15.43
N LYS A 56 3.21 -6.41 15.26
CA LYS A 56 4.03 -6.97 16.34
C LYS A 56 5.43 -6.42 16.23
N TRP A 57 5.84 -5.64 17.22
CA TRP A 57 7.17 -5.06 17.26
C TRP A 57 7.74 -5.07 18.67
N LYS A 58 8.93 -5.66 18.83
CA LYS A 58 9.49 -5.93 20.16
C LYS A 58 8.46 -6.70 21.02
N ASN A 59 8.08 -6.16 22.19
CA ASN A 59 7.09 -6.75 23.09
C ASN A 59 5.68 -6.15 22.95
N GLU A 60 5.46 -5.29 21.95
CA GLU A 60 4.18 -4.62 21.71
C GLU A 60 3.40 -5.31 20.60
N GLU A 61 2.10 -5.46 20.82
CA GLU A 61 1.17 -5.94 19.81
C GLU A 61 -0.02 -4.97 19.69
N MET A 62 -0.40 -4.68 18.45
CA MET A 62 -1.59 -3.92 18.09
C MET A 62 -2.39 -4.68 17.06
N GLN A 63 -3.72 -4.66 17.19
CA GLN A 63 -4.65 -5.17 16.18
C GLN A 63 -5.64 -4.07 15.80
N MET A 64 -5.99 -4.00 14.52
CA MET A 64 -6.93 -3.02 13.99
C MET A 64 -7.70 -3.59 12.80
N SER A 65 -9.03 -3.39 12.75
CA SER A 65 -9.82 -3.79 11.58
C SER A 65 -9.38 -2.99 10.34
N ILE A 66 -9.31 -3.63 9.17
CA ILE A 66 -9.07 -2.91 7.91
C ILE A 66 -10.23 -1.98 7.54
N GLU A 67 -11.42 -2.22 8.09
CA GLU A 67 -12.59 -1.34 7.93
C GLU A 67 -12.38 0.02 8.62
N ASP A 68 -11.55 0.06 9.65
CA ASP A 68 -11.23 1.28 10.38
C ASP A 68 -10.17 2.15 9.70
N PHE A 69 -9.51 1.64 8.64
CA PHE A 69 -8.52 2.45 7.91
C PHE A 69 -9.19 3.59 7.16
N ALA A 70 -8.65 4.78 7.30
CA ALA A 70 -9.13 5.95 6.57
C ALA A 70 -9.00 5.79 5.05
N ILE A 71 -7.91 5.17 4.58
CA ILE A 71 -7.65 4.91 3.17
C ILE A 71 -7.87 3.43 2.84
N LYS A 72 -8.66 3.17 1.81
CA LYS A 72 -9.05 1.82 1.39
C LYS A 72 -8.18 1.30 0.24
N GLY A 73 -8.34 0.03 -0.05
CA GLY A 73 -7.64 -0.65 -1.14
C GLY A 73 -6.40 -1.42 -0.70
N LYS A 74 -6.09 -2.47 -1.45
CA LYS A 74 -5.03 -3.44 -1.11
C LYS A 74 -3.64 -2.80 -0.96
N HIS A 75 -3.28 -1.89 -1.87
CA HIS A 75 -2.01 -1.17 -1.79
C HIS A 75 -1.92 -0.27 -0.55
N ASN A 76 -3.04 0.34 -0.14
CA ASN A 76 -3.08 1.16 1.06
C ASN A 76 -3.01 0.33 2.34
N GLN A 77 -3.44 -0.92 2.32
CA GLN A 77 -3.22 -1.85 3.44
C GLN A 77 -1.72 -2.13 3.64
N TYR A 78 -0.94 -2.34 2.55
CA TYR A 78 0.52 -2.43 2.65
C TYR A 78 1.14 -1.14 3.18
N ASN A 79 0.70 0.02 2.67
CA ASN A 79 1.18 1.32 3.13
C ASN A 79 0.88 1.54 4.62
N SER A 80 -0.33 1.19 5.07
CA SER A 80 -0.73 1.29 6.48
C SER A 80 0.08 0.37 7.38
N MET A 81 0.36 -0.87 6.93
CA MET A 81 1.24 -1.79 7.65
C MET A 81 2.66 -1.25 7.76
N ALA A 82 3.21 -0.71 6.66
CA ALA A 82 4.56 -0.14 6.64
C ALA A 82 4.66 1.09 7.54
N ALA A 83 3.69 2.02 7.43
CA ALA A 83 3.65 3.23 8.24
C ALA A 83 3.49 2.92 9.74
N GLY A 84 2.56 2.02 10.08
CA GLY A 84 2.35 1.59 11.46
C GLY A 84 3.60 0.93 12.06
N LEU A 85 4.27 0.06 11.27
CA LEU A 85 5.49 -0.61 11.72
C LEU A 85 6.66 0.36 11.86
N ALA A 86 6.79 1.33 10.94
CA ALA A 86 7.79 2.39 11.05
C ALA A 86 7.59 3.26 12.30
N ALA A 87 6.34 3.63 12.59
CA ALA A 87 6.01 4.39 13.79
C ALA A 87 6.30 3.59 15.07
N ALA A 88 5.98 2.29 15.09
CA ALA A 88 6.30 1.42 16.20
C ALA A 88 7.82 1.24 16.39
N ALA A 89 8.59 1.22 15.29
CA ALA A 89 10.04 1.09 15.35
C ALA A 89 10.74 2.28 16.01
N VAL A 90 10.10 3.46 15.96
CA VAL A 90 10.56 4.68 16.66
C VAL A 90 9.77 4.97 17.96
N ASP A 91 9.21 3.93 18.54
CA ASP A 91 8.54 3.94 19.84
C ASP A 91 7.32 4.87 19.95
N ILE A 92 6.62 5.11 18.81
CA ILE A 92 5.31 5.80 18.85
C ILE A 92 4.27 4.86 19.46
N ARG A 93 3.51 5.38 20.42
CA ARG A 93 2.48 4.63 21.13
C ARG A 93 1.38 4.12 20.19
N LYS A 94 0.92 2.90 20.41
CA LYS A 94 -0.10 2.21 19.58
C LYS A 94 -1.41 2.98 19.44
N GLU A 95 -1.82 3.75 20.46
CA GLU A 95 -3.02 4.59 20.39
C GLU A 95 -2.87 5.69 19.32
N LYS A 96 -1.68 6.29 19.21
CA LYS A 96 -1.38 7.31 18.20
C LYS A 96 -1.24 6.73 16.81
N ILE A 97 -0.67 5.52 16.69
CA ILE A 97 -0.63 4.80 15.42
C ILE A 97 -2.06 4.51 14.93
N ARG A 98 -2.91 4.00 15.81
CA ARG A 98 -4.32 3.73 15.50
C ARG A 98 -5.06 5.00 15.07
N GLU A 99 -4.97 6.07 15.87
CA GLU A 99 -5.58 7.36 15.55
C GLU A 99 -5.15 7.86 14.17
N ALA A 100 -3.86 7.85 13.88
CA ALA A 100 -3.33 8.29 12.58
C ALA A 100 -3.86 7.44 11.42
N LEU A 101 -3.92 6.12 11.55
CA LEU A 101 -4.44 5.24 10.50
C LEU A 101 -5.96 5.38 10.28
N GLN A 102 -6.71 5.80 11.32
CA GLN A 102 -8.15 6.05 11.24
C GLN A 102 -8.50 7.41 10.65
N THR A 103 -7.65 8.42 10.88
CA THR A 103 -7.94 9.82 10.55
C THR A 103 -7.09 10.36 9.41
N PHE A 104 -6.27 9.52 8.78
CA PHE A 104 -5.39 9.95 7.70
C PHE A 104 -6.21 10.46 6.51
N GLU A 105 -6.00 11.71 6.14
CA GLU A 105 -6.60 12.29 4.95
C GLU A 105 -5.80 11.89 3.71
N SER A 106 -6.50 11.40 2.68
CA SER A 106 -5.86 11.07 1.41
C SER A 106 -5.20 12.31 0.82
N LEU A 107 -4.01 12.13 0.27
CA LEU A 107 -3.33 13.21 -0.45
C LEU A 107 -4.11 13.55 -1.72
N GLU A 108 -4.18 14.84 -2.05
CA GLU A 108 -4.72 15.33 -3.32
C GLU A 108 -4.14 14.55 -4.50
N HIS A 109 -4.96 14.31 -5.51
CA HIS A 109 -4.60 13.62 -6.75
C HIS A 109 -4.24 12.12 -6.58
N ARG A 110 -4.63 11.48 -5.46
CA ARG A 110 -4.49 10.03 -5.24
C ARG A 110 -5.85 9.41 -4.94
N MET A 111 -6.50 8.87 -5.97
CA MET A 111 -7.85 8.30 -5.86
C MET A 111 -8.82 9.26 -5.17
N GLU A 112 -8.64 10.54 -5.40
CA GLU A 112 -9.38 11.63 -4.80
C GLU A 112 -10.77 11.75 -5.46
N THR A 113 -11.84 11.53 -4.72
CA THR A 113 -13.19 11.81 -5.21
C THR A 113 -13.41 13.33 -5.21
N VAL A 114 -13.35 13.95 -6.38
CA VAL A 114 -13.48 15.41 -6.53
C VAL A 114 -14.93 15.87 -6.67
N ALA A 115 -15.83 15.03 -7.19
CA ALA A 115 -17.25 15.34 -7.34
C ALA A 115 -18.08 14.07 -7.53
N THR A 116 -19.38 14.18 -7.23
CA THR A 116 -20.41 13.22 -7.65
C THR A 116 -21.54 13.97 -8.33
N ILE A 117 -21.71 13.77 -9.63
CA ILE A 117 -22.74 14.46 -10.44
C ILE A 117 -23.60 13.41 -11.13
N LYS A 118 -24.92 13.44 -10.91
CA LYS A 118 -25.89 12.50 -11.49
C LYS A 118 -25.48 11.02 -11.31
N ASN A 119 -25.03 10.65 -10.12
CA ASN A 119 -24.49 9.33 -9.75
C ASN A 119 -23.20 8.90 -10.47
N VAL A 120 -22.52 9.81 -11.16
CA VAL A 120 -21.19 9.61 -11.70
C VAL A 120 -20.17 10.19 -10.72
N GLU A 121 -19.26 9.36 -10.26
CA GLU A 121 -18.13 9.80 -9.44
C GLU A 121 -16.97 10.24 -10.32
N PHE A 122 -16.46 11.42 -10.04
CA PHE A 122 -15.26 11.96 -10.68
C PHE A 122 -14.08 11.75 -9.73
N ILE A 123 -13.13 10.95 -10.16
CA ILE A 123 -11.96 10.59 -9.35
C ILE A 123 -10.70 11.13 -10.01
N ASN A 124 -9.92 11.89 -9.24
CA ASN A 124 -8.64 12.41 -9.66
C ASN A 124 -7.51 11.51 -9.12
N ASP A 125 -6.82 10.84 -10.03
CA ASP A 125 -5.67 10.01 -9.71
C ASP A 125 -4.47 10.38 -10.60
N SER A 126 -4.26 11.68 -10.83
CA SER A 126 -3.19 12.18 -11.69
C SER A 126 -1.78 11.87 -11.14
N LYS A 127 -1.66 11.38 -9.91
CA LYS A 127 -0.44 10.81 -9.33
C LYS A 127 -0.14 9.38 -9.79
N ALA A 128 -1.08 8.67 -10.43
CA ALA A 128 -0.84 7.38 -11.05
C ALA A 128 -0.03 7.54 -12.36
N THR A 129 1.26 7.80 -12.23
CA THR A 129 2.17 8.11 -13.33
C THR A 129 2.92 6.89 -13.88
N ASN A 130 2.57 5.69 -13.47
CA ASN A 130 3.11 4.42 -13.95
C ASN A 130 2.02 3.34 -14.00
N VAL A 131 2.31 2.25 -14.70
CA VAL A 131 1.34 1.16 -14.94
C VAL A 131 0.91 0.47 -13.66
N ASP A 132 1.80 0.28 -12.69
CA ASP A 132 1.47 -0.35 -11.41
C ASP A 132 0.45 0.48 -10.62
N SER A 133 0.62 1.81 -10.59
CA SER A 133 -0.34 2.69 -9.93
C SER A 133 -1.72 2.63 -10.61
N VAL A 134 -1.75 2.62 -11.95
CA VAL A 134 -2.99 2.48 -12.73
C VAL A 134 -3.64 1.12 -12.49
N TYR A 135 -2.85 0.05 -12.36
CA TYR A 135 -3.37 -1.28 -12.03
C TYR A 135 -4.19 -1.24 -10.74
N TYR A 136 -3.61 -0.73 -9.66
CA TYR A 136 -4.30 -0.65 -8.37
C TYR A 136 -5.50 0.31 -8.39
N ALA A 137 -5.41 1.40 -9.14
CA ALA A 137 -6.54 2.32 -9.32
C ALA A 137 -7.73 1.62 -9.99
N LEU A 138 -7.50 0.94 -11.11
CA LEU A 138 -8.54 0.19 -11.82
C LEU A 138 -9.04 -1.00 -11.01
N ASP A 139 -8.16 -1.72 -10.30
CA ASP A 139 -8.53 -2.85 -9.43
C ASP A 139 -9.50 -2.43 -8.33
N ALA A 140 -9.31 -1.25 -7.77
CA ALA A 140 -10.16 -0.67 -6.73
C ALA A 140 -11.54 -0.19 -7.20
N MET A 141 -11.79 -0.09 -8.51
CA MET A 141 -13.08 0.36 -9.05
C MET A 141 -14.14 -0.73 -8.99
N ASP A 142 -15.26 -0.46 -8.35
CA ASP A 142 -16.43 -1.37 -8.30
C ASP A 142 -17.47 -1.07 -9.39
N LYS A 143 -17.35 0.10 -10.04
CA LYS A 143 -18.27 0.57 -11.09
C LYS A 143 -17.57 0.62 -12.45
N PRO A 144 -18.33 0.59 -13.56
CA PRO A 144 -17.76 0.84 -14.89
C PRO A 144 -17.09 2.20 -14.98
N VAL A 145 -15.91 2.24 -15.60
CA VAL A 145 -15.03 3.42 -15.66
C VAL A 145 -15.03 4.04 -17.05
N VAL A 146 -15.15 5.36 -17.11
CA VAL A 146 -14.68 6.17 -18.25
C VAL A 146 -13.30 6.68 -17.83
N TRP A 147 -12.27 6.20 -18.53
CA TRP A 147 -10.89 6.48 -18.13
C TRP A 147 -10.28 7.58 -18.99
N ILE A 148 -9.87 8.67 -18.36
CA ILE A 148 -9.14 9.75 -19.02
C ILE A 148 -7.68 9.55 -18.72
N ALA A 149 -6.90 9.19 -19.74
CA ALA A 149 -5.46 8.96 -19.63
C ALA A 149 -4.71 9.81 -20.66
N GLY A 150 -3.49 10.17 -20.33
CA GLY A 150 -2.63 10.94 -21.22
C GLY A 150 -1.29 11.28 -20.60
N GLY A 151 -0.45 11.97 -21.34
CA GLY A 151 0.89 12.39 -20.94
C GLY A 151 1.98 11.90 -21.90
N THR A 152 3.22 12.13 -21.53
CA THR A 152 4.37 11.66 -22.31
C THR A 152 4.64 10.20 -22.00
N ASP A 153 4.71 9.36 -23.04
CA ASP A 153 5.10 7.97 -22.89
C ASP A 153 6.53 7.85 -22.34
N LYS A 154 6.68 6.95 -21.37
CA LYS A 154 7.98 6.65 -20.71
C LYS A 154 8.48 5.25 -21.04
N GLY A 155 7.99 4.65 -22.13
CA GLY A 155 8.29 3.27 -22.49
C GLY A 155 7.55 2.25 -21.61
N ASN A 156 6.32 2.55 -21.23
CA ASN A 156 5.52 1.69 -20.38
C ASN A 156 5.04 0.44 -21.11
N GLU A 157 5.07 -0.70 -20.43
CA GLU A 157 4.42 -1.93 -20.85
C GLU A 157 3.02 -2.01 -20.25
N TYR A 158 1.98 -1.96 -21.10
CA TYR A 158 0.58 -1.92 -20.65
C TYR A 158 -0.05 -3.31 -20.48
N ALA A 159 0.64 -4.37 -20.86
CA ALA A 159 0.12 -5.74 -20.74
C ALA A 159 -0.46 -6.08 -19.36
N PRO A 160 0.14 -5.66 -18.22
CA PRO A 160 -0.37 -5.98 -16.89
C PRO A 160 -1.77 -5.44 -16.59
N ILE A 161 -2.18 -4.33 -17.22
CA ILE A 161 -3.49 -3.70 -16.96
C ILE A 161 -4.57 -4.06 -18.00
N MET A 162 -4.22 -4.74 -19.08
CA MET A 162 -5.14 -4.97 -20.21
C MET A 162 -6.40 -5.74 -19.83
N GLU A 163 -6.30 -6.67 -18.90
CA GLU A 163 -7.46 -7.43 -18.42
C GLU A 163 -8.43 -6.52 -17.62
N LEU A 164 -7.90 -5.71 -16.73
CA LEU A 164 -8.70 -4.73 -15.97
C LEU A 164 -9.36 -3.71 -16.90
N VAL A 165 -8.62 -3.23 -17.90
CA VAL A 165 -9.16 -2.30 -18.91
C VAL A 165 -10.34 -2.92 -19.64
N LYS A 166 -10.21 -4.16 -20.15
CA LYS A 166 -11.29 -4.87 -20.83
C LYS A 166 -12.53 -5.08 -19.98
N ASN A 167 -12.33 -5.36 -18.69
CA ASN A 167 -13.43 -5.72 -17.81
C ASN A 167 -14.13 -4.50 -17.21
N LYS A 168 -13.40 -3.41 -16.94
CA LYS A 168 -13.91 -2.26 -16.17
C LYS A 168 -14.05 -0.99 -16.99
N VAL A 169 -13.23 -0.76 -18.02
CA VAL A 169 -13.23 0.49 -18.78
C VAL A 169 -14.24 0.43 -19.93
N LYS A 170 -15.17 1.38 -19.98
CA LYS A 170 -16.19 1.50 -21.03
C LYS A 170 -15.77 2.46 -22.14
N ALA A 171 -14.94 3.43 -21.83
CA ALA A 171 -14.34 4.37 -22.78
C ALA A 171 -13.00 4.87 -22.25
N LEU A 172 -12.11 5.21 -23.19
CA LEU A 172 -10.78 5.76 -22.96
C LEU A 172 -10.62 7.01 -23.81
#